data_e01a0568156e92f0f0f4321931fc217a
#
_entry.id   e01a0568156e92f0f0f4321931fc217a
#
_cell.length_a   1.000
_cell.length_b   1.000
_cell.length_c   1.000
_cell.angle_alpha   90.00
_cell.angle_beta   90.00
_cell.angle_gamma   90.00
#
_symmetry.space_group_name_H-M   'P 1'
#
loop_
_entity.id
_entity.type
_entity.pdbx_description
1 polymer ?
#
loop_
_entity_poly.entity_id
_entity_poly.type
_entity_poly.pdbx_seq_one_letter_code
_entity_poly.pdbx_strand_id
1 'polypeptide(L)'
;MKKFKSFLSPLIQAYVDYQKASERWDETSYGSNLILFDRYCQKQYPIATALSQEIADNWCRKRKTENNNSCRSRIYVVVSFIRYLRKRRKTDIREPEIPRKERRSYIPHAFTEAELKNFFYACDNLLNEPLSRVPRYRRITIPVFFRLLYSSGIRTNEARLLRVEDVDLNQGILDIRYSKGHAQHYVVLHNSMLDIMKEYDAVIRKQYLARTYFFPARGDAFHTRKWVQTNFRQMWDKYNSAYATAYELRHHYATENINRWTDEGFGFDAKLLYLSKSMGHSILESTRYYYSLVPGLAGILKDLTGGTFNEIIPEVDDEESN
;
A
#
# COMPACT_ATOMS: atom_id res chain seq x y z
N MET A 1 -17.70 -14.29 -7.54
CA MET A 1 -16.58 -14.93 -8.29
C MET A 1 -16.52 -14.35 -9.69
N LYS A 2 -15.36 -13.84 -10.17
CA LYS A 2 -15.19 -13.40 -11.56
C LYS A 2 -15.05 -14.62 -12.43
N LYS A 3 -15.94 -14.78 -13.42
CA LYS A 3 -15.97 -15.97 -14.30
C LYS A 3 -15.00 -15.74 -15.47
N PHE A 4 -14.02 -16.62 -15.63
CA PHE A 4 -13.18 -16.70 -16.83
C PHE A 4 -13.99 -17.16 -18.02
N LYS A 5 -13.64 -16.72 -19.24
CA LYS A 5 -14.46 -16.94 -20.44
C LYS A 5 -13.69 -17.49 -21.65
N SER A 6 -12.34 -17.50 -21.63
CA SER A 6 -11.55 -18.06 -22.74
C SER A 6 -11.51 -19.58 -22.70
N PHE A 7 -10.92 -20.17 -23.73
CA PHE A 7 -10.63 -21.61 -23.80
C PHE A 7 -9.77 -22.11 -22.63
N LEU A 8 -9.05 -21.21 -21.94
CA LEU A 8 -8.26 -21.53 -20.77
C LEU A 8 -9.05 -21.50 -19.45
N SER A 9 -10.34 -21.12 -19.49
CA SER A 9 -11.18 -20.94 -18.29
C SER A 9 -11.10 -22.09 -17.29
N PRO A 10 -11.22 -23.39 -17.67
CA PRO A 10 -11.13 -24.51 -16.74
C PRO A 10 -9.75 -24.63 -16.10
N LEU A 11 -8.68 -24.41 -16.88
CA LEU A 11 -7.29 -24.49 -16.41
C LEU A 11 -6.93 -23.34 -15.49
N ILE A 12 -7.41 -22.11 -15.80
CA ILE A 12 -7.20 -20.94 -14.95
C ILE A 12 -7.96 -21.13 -13.64
N GLN A 13 -9.20 -21.65 -13.67
CA GLN A 13 -9.96 -21.91 -12.44
C GLN A 13 -9.24 -22.92 -11.55
N ALA A 14 -8.78 -24.04 -12.10
CA ALA A 14 -8.03 -25.04 -11.35
C ALA A 14 -6.72 -24.50 -10.75
N TYR A 15 -6.04 -23.58 -11.45
CA TYR A 15 -4.87 -22.89 -10.93
C TYR A 15 -5.22 -21.95 -9.77
N VAL A 16 -6.31 -21.20 -9.89
CA VAL A 16 -6.79 -20.30 -8.81
C VAL A 16 -7.13 -21.10 -7.57
N ASP A 17 -7.85 -22.21 -7.71
CA ASP A 17 -8.24 -23.07 -6.59
C ASP A 17 -7.02 -23.69 -5.90
N TYR A 18 -6.02 -24.11 -6.68
CA TYR A 18 -4.74 -24.59 -6.17
C TYR A 18 -3.98 -23.51 -5.38
N GLN A 19 -3.91 -22.30 -5.90
CA GLN A 19 -3.22 -21.19 -5.24
C GLN A 19 -3.94 -20.75 -3.95
N LYS A 20 -5.26 -20.80 -3.95
CA LYS A 20 -6.08 -20.52 -2.75
C LYS A 20 -5.86 -21.57 -1.67
N ALA A 21 -5.85 -22.83 -2.04
CA ALA A 21 -5.59 -23.93 -1.10
C ALA A 21 -4.18 -23.88 -0.47
N SER A 22 -3.22 -23.25 -1.16
CA SER A 22 -1.84 -23.07 -0.65
C SER A 22 -1.61 -21.72 0.03
N GLU A 23 -2.66 -20.93 0.30
CA GLU A 23 -2.63 -19.59 0.90
C GLU A 23 -1.76 -18.55 0.16
N ARG A 24 -1.39 -18.84 -1.10
CA ARG A 24 -0.53 -17.99 -1.94
C ARG A 24 -1.32 -17.10 -2.90
N TRP A 25 -2.65 -17.04 -2.75
CA TRP A 25 -3.50 -16.28 -3.64
C TRP A 25 -3.66 -14.83 -3.22
N ASP A 26 -3.33 -13.91 -4.12
CA ASP A 26 -3.63 -12.48 -4.01
C ASP A 26 -4.62 -12.08 -5.12
N GLU A 27 -5.87 -11.88 -4.76
CA GLU A 27 -6.95 -11.51 -5.70
C GLU A 27 -6.67 -10.17 -6.37
N THR A 28 -6.04 -9.23 -5.67
CA THR A 28 -5.80 -7.88 -6.18
C THR A 28 -4.73 -7.87 -7.28
N SER A 29 -3.67 -8.65 -7.11
CA SER A 29 -2.55 -8.74 -8.02
C SER A 29 -2.72 -9.88 -9.02
N TYR A 30 -2.78 -11.13 -8.53
CA TYR A 30 -2.86 -12.32 -9.38
C TYR A 30 -4.22 -12.41 -10.08
N GLY A 31 -5.32 -12.25 -9.35
CA GLY A 31 -6.67 -12.37 -9.90
C GLY A 31 -6.93 -11.36 -10.99
N SER A 32 -6.55 -10.11 -10.78
CA SER A 32 -6.72 -9.05 -11.78
C SER A 32 -5.92 -9.32 -13.06
N ASN A 33 -4.67 -9.75 -12.94
CA ASN A 33 -3.83 -10.05 -14.11
C ASN A 33 -4.30 -11.30 -14.87
N LEU A 34 -4.76 -12.33 -14.18
CA LEU A 34 -5.34 -13.51 -14.85
C LEU A 34 -6.62 -13.18 -15.61
N ILE A 35 -7.48 -12.33 -15.07
CA ILE A 35 -8.68 -11.88 -15.79
C ILE A 35 -8.31 -11.10 -17.04
N LEU A 36 -7.29 -10.27 -16.99
CA LEU A 36 -6.79 -9.54 -18.17
C LEU A 36 -6.22 -10.50 -19.21
N PHE A 37 -5.49 -11.54 -18.78
CA PHE A 37 -4.97 -12.57 -19.66
C PHE A 37 -6.09 -13.41 -20.29
N ASP A 38 -7.08 -13.84 -19.52
CA ASP A 38 -8.25 -14.55 -20.02
C ASP A 38 -9.01 -13.76 -21.08
N ARG A 39 -9.25 -12.46 -20.82
CA ARG A 39 -9.89 -11.56 -21.80
C ARG A 39 -9.06 -11.37 -23.06
N TYR A 40 -7.75 -11.29 -22.92
CA TYR A 40 -6.84 -11.22 -24.07
C TYR A 40 -6.93 -12.48 -24.91
N CYS A 41 -6.88 -13.67 -24.31
CA CYS A 41 -7.02 -14.93 -25.01
C CYS A 41 -8.40 -15.04 -25.70
N GLN A 42 -9.48 -14.67 -25.02
CA GLN A 42 -10.82 -14.67 -25.59
C GLN A 42 -10.94 -13.75 -26.81
N LYS A 43 -10.34 -12.55 -26.74
CA LYS A 43 -10.47 -11.53 -27.81
C LYS A 43 -9.57 -11.79 -29.00
N GLN A 44 -8.29 -12.16 -28.77
CA GLN A 44 -7.29 -12.29 -29.82
C GLN A 44 -7.23 -13.68 -30.42
N TYR A 45 -7.64 -14.69 -29.67
CA TYR A 45 -7.55 -16.10 -30.06
C TYR A 45 -8.87 -16.84 -29.81
N PRO A 46 -10.01 -16.40 -30.39
CA PRO A 46 -11.34 -16.93 -30.10
C PRO A 46 -11.53 -18.41 -30.51
N ILE A 47 -10.76 -18.87 -31.50
CA ILE A 47 -10.80 -20.24 -32.05
C ILE A 47 -9.74 -21.16 -31.46
N ALA A 48 -8.84 -20.64 -30.62
CA ALA A 48 -7.81 -21.47 -30.01
C ALA A 48 -8.41 -22.45 -28.98
N THR A 49 -7.90 -23.66 -28.96
CA THR A 49 -8.31 -24.75 -28.05
C THR A 49 -7.25 -25.06 -26.99
N ALA A 50 -6.01 -24.60 -27.21
CA ALA A 50 -4.90 -24.82 -26.30
C ALA A 50 -4.00 -23.57 -26.20
N LEU A 51 -3.29 -23.44 -25.10
CA LEU A 51 -2.27 -22.41 -24.93
C LEU A 51 -1.05 -22.74 -25.81
N SER A 52 -0.65 -21.81 -26.67
CA SER A 52 0.56 -21.91 -27.51
C SER A 52 1.68 -21.02 -26.99
N GLN A 53 2.91 -21.29 -27.41
CA GLN A 53 4.07 -20.43 -27.12
C GLN A 53 3.83 -19.00 -27.64
N GLU A 54 3.27 -18.88 -28.85
CA GLU A 54 2.95 -17.59 -29.45
C GLU A 54 1.99 -16.74 -28.57
N ILE A 55 0.92 -17.35 -28.06
CA ILE A 55 -0.04 -16.66 -27.16
C ILE A 55 0.66 -16.16 -25.91
N ALA A 56 1.51 -17.01 -25.30
CA ALA A 56 2.25 -16.67 -24.11
C ALA A 56 3.25 -15.53 -24.35
N ASP A 57 4.04 -15.61 -25.41
CA ASP A 57 5.08 -14.64 -25.76
C ASP A 57 4.46 -13.28 -26.15
N ASN A 58 3.39 -13.29 -26.95
CA ASN A 58 2.67 -12.06 -27.32
C ASN A 58 2.07 -11.35 -26.10
N TRP A 59 1.50 -12.08 -25.14
CA TRP A 59 1.05 -11.49 -23.90
C TRP A 59 2.18 -10.93 -23.05
N CYS A 60 3.29 -11.65 -22.97
CA CYS A 60 4.43 -11.32 -22.13
C CYS A 60 5.33 -10.21 -22.75
N ARG A 61 5.16 -9.86 -24.02
CA ARG A 61 5.90 -8.76 -24.65
C ARG A 61 5.68 -7.45 -23.86
N LYS A 62 6.78 -6.72 -23.61
CA LYS A 62 6.72 -5.41 -22.96
C LYS A 62 5.88 -4.42 -23.78
N ARG A 63 4.95 -3.72 -23.14
CA ARG A 63 4.10 -2.71 -23.76
C ARG A 63 4.80 -1.34 -23.71
N LYS A 64 4.55 -0.48 -24.70
CA LYS A 64 5.12 0.88 -24.75
C LYS A 64 4.77 1.75 -23.54
N THR A 65 3.63 1.48 -22.88
CA THR A 65 3.07 2.27 -21.77
C THR A 65 3.42 1.70 -20.41
N GLU A 66 4.26 0.66 -20.30
CA GLU A 66 4.62 0.06 -19.02
C GLU A 66 6.13 0.08 -18.74
N ASN A 67 6.51 0.32 -17.48
CA ASN A 67 7.88 0.13 -17.02
C ASN A 67 8.16 -1.37 -16.73
N ASN A 68 9.44 -1.74 -16.54
CA ASN A 68 9.81 -3.13 -16.31
C ASN A 68 9.13 -3.73 -15.08
N ASN A 69 8.96 -2.99 -13.99
CA ASN A 69 8.33 -3.50 -12.77
C ASN A 69 6.84 -3.83 -12.98
N SER A 70 6.13 -3.01 -13.74
CA SER A 70 4.73 -3.26 -14.13
C SER A 70 4.63 -4.45 -15.09
N CYS A 71 5.52 -4.51 -16.07
CA CYS A 71 5.66 -5.64 -16.99
C CYS A 71 5.91 -6.95 -16.22
N ARG A 72 6.88 -6.96 -15.31
CA ARG A 72 7.17 -8.11 -14.43
C ARG A 72 5.93 -8.58 -13.67
N SER A 73 5.20 -7.67 -13.04
CA SER A 73 4.01 -8.00 -12.25
C SER A 73 2.92 -8.66 -13.11
N ARG A 74 2.75 -8.20 -14.35
CA ARG A 74 1.79 -8.76 -15.30
C ARG A 74 2.23 -10.14 -15.81
N ILE A 75 3.51 -10.27 -16.18
CA ILE A 75 4.09 -11.51 -16.75
C ILE A 75 4.19 -12.59 -15.69
N TYR A 76 4.62 -12.26 -14.47
CA TYR A 76 4.88 -13.22 -13.41
C TYR A 76 3.69 -14.13 -13.12
N VAL A 77 2.48 -13.60 -13.19
CA VAL A 77 1.25 -14.36 -12.94
C VAL A 77 1.04 -15.43 -14.01
N VAL A 78 1.27 -15.08 -15.29
CA VAL A 78 1.13 -16.00 -16.42
C VAL A 78 2.27 -17.03 -16.43
N VAL A 79 3.50 -16.62 -16.15
CA VAL A 79 4.64 -17.56 -15.96
C VAL A 79 4.35 -18.56 -14.84
N SER A 80 3.82 -18.10 -13.72
CA SER A 80 3.42 -18.97 -12.61
C SER A 80 2.31 -19.95 -13.00
N PHE A 81 1.35 -19.50 -13.82
CA PHE A 81 0.31 -20.36 -14.39
C PHE A 81 0.89 -21.40 -15.36
N ILE A 82 1.78 -21.00 -16.28
CA ILE A 82 2.47 -21.92 -17.21
C ILE A 82 3.27 -22.97 -16.42
N ARG A 83 4.01 -22.56 -15.39
CA ARG A 83 4.76 -23.47 -14.51
C ARG A 83 3.84 -24.47 -13.82
N TYR A 84 2.66 -24.03 -13.37
CA TYR A 84 1.64 -24.93 -12.82
C TYR A 84 1.16 -25.95 -13.85
N LEU A 85 0.89 -25.55 -15.09
CA LEU A 85 0.47 -26.45 -16.17
C LEU A 85 1.58 -27.44 -16.52
N ARG A 86 2.83 -27.00 -16.66
CA ARG A 86 3.99 -27.88 -16.95
C ARG A 86 4.16 -28.96 -15.88
N LYS A 87 4.10 -28.60 -14.60
CA LYS A 87 4.19 -29.56 -13.49
C LYS A 87 3.10 -30.64 -13.56
N ARG A 88 2.00 -30.36 -14.23
CA ARG A 88 0.87 -31.31 -14.44
C ARG A 88 0.84 -31.93 -15.83
N ARG A 89 1.92 -31.75 -16.60
CA ARG A 89 2.04 -32.26 -17.98
C ARG A 89 0.86 -31.84 -18.89
N LYS A 90 0.35 -30.62 -18.68
CA LYS A 90 -0.73 -30.02 -19.47
C LYS A 90 -0.24 -29.11 -20.57
N THR A 91 1.06 -28.80 -20.61
CA THR A 91 1.72 -27.99 -21.65
C THR A 91 3.23 -28.19 -21.60
N ASP A 92 3.88 -28.03 -22.75
CA ASP A 92 5.35 -28.04 -22.90
C ASP A 92 5.92 -26.65 -23.21
N ILE A 93 5.09 -25.61 -23.08
CA ILE A 93 5.46 -24.22 -23.34
C ILE A 93 6.63 -23.81 -22.43
N ARG A 94 7.63 -23.16 -23.02
CA ARG A 94 8.73 -22.56 -22.27
C ARG A 94 8.25 -21.35 -21.49
N GLU A 95 8.80 -21.14 -20.29
CA GLU A 95 8.48 -19.96 -19.49
C GLU A 95 8.97 -18.70 -20.21
N PRO A 96 8.07 -17.71 -20.48
CA PRO A 96 8.49 -16.44 -21.04
C PRO A 96 9.48 -15.72 -20.13
N GLU A 97 10.39 -14.97 -20.74
CA GLU A 97 11.40 -14.22 -19.99
C GLU A 97 10.78 -13.10 -19.17
N ILE A 98 11.21 -12.99 -17.91
CA ILE A 98 10.74 -11.94 -16.99
C ILE A 98 11.78 -10.82 -17.00
N PRO A 99 11.44 -9.57 -17.37
CA PRO A 99 12.37 -8.45 -17.39
C PRO A 99 13.06 -8.24 -16.02
N ARG A 100 14.28 -7.73 -16.03
CA ARG A 100 15.00 -7.40 -14.79
C ARG A 100 14.22 -6.35 -13.98
N LYS A 101 14.31 -6.45 -12.66
CA LYS A 101 13.70 -5.48 -11.75
C LYS A 101 14.44 -4.14 -11.85
N GLU A 102 13.70 -3.08 -12.10
CA GLU A 102 14.23 -1.72 -12.01
C GLU A 102 14.21 -1.20 -10.58
N ARG A 103 15.25 -0.52 -10.16
CA ARG A 103 15.23 0.24 -8.91
C ARG A 103 14.17 1.34 -9.04
N ARG A 104 13.36 1.49 -8.01
CA ARG A 104 12.41 2.62 -7.94
C ARG A 104 13.19 3.84 -7.46
N SER A 105 13.24 4.87 -8.30
CA SER A 105 13.79 6.18 -7.97
C SER A 105 12.74 7.15 -7.37
N TYR A 106 11.60 6.59 -6.92
CA TYR A 106 10.56 7.45 -6.34
C TYR A 106 11.04 8.02 -5.01
N ILE A 107 11.12 9.34 -4.95
CA ILE A 107 11.37 10.10 -3.72
C ILE A 107 10.00 10.60 -3.25
N PRO A 108 9.55 10.20 -2.04
CA PRO A 108 8.31 10.71 -1.48
C PRO A 108 8.38 12.23 -1.31
N HIS A 109 7.24 12.90 -1.48
CA HIS A 109 7.14 14.32 -1.17
C HIS A 109 7.33 14.54 0.33
N ALA A 110 8.30 15.37 0.71
CA ALA A 110 8.50 15.78 2.09
C ALA A 110 7.56 16.97 2.38
N PHE A 111 6.54 16.72 3.19
CA PHE A 111 5.59 17.76 3.56
C PHE A 111 6.24 18.86 4.39
N THR A 112 5.98 20.09 4.02
CA THR A 112 6.26 21.25 4.87
C THR A 112 5.12 21.45 5.87
N GLU A 113 5.41 22.15 6.97
CA GLU A 113 4.39 22.49 7.97
C GLU A 113 3.24 23.33 7.37
N ALA A 114 3.56 24.25 6.46
CA ALA A 114 2.59 25.07 5.75
C ALA A 114 1.65 24.21 4.86
N GLU A 115 2.20 23.26 4.14
CA GLU A 115 1.41 22.36 3.28
C GLU A 115 0.46 21.48 4.11
N LEU A 116 0.92 20.96 5.25
CA LEU A 116 0.07 20.19 6.16
C LEU A 116 -1.03 21.04 6.78
N LYS A 117 -0.73 22.27 7.21
CA LYS A 117 -1.72 23.23 7.71
C LYS A 117 -2.78 23.52 6.63
N ASN A 118 -2.37 23.77 5.40
CA ASN A 118 -3.25 23.99 4.25
C ASN A 118 -4.14 22.77 3.98
N PHE A 119 -3.56 21.59 4.01
CA PHE A 119 -4.30 20.34 3.77
C PHE A 119 -5.37 20.09 4.84
N PHE A 120 -5.01 20.18 6.13
CA PHE A 120 -5.98 19.97 7.20
C PHE A 120 -7.00 21.10 7.28
N TYR A 121 -6.63 22.35 7.00
CA TYR A 121 -7.57 23.43 6.83
C TYR A 121 -8.60 23.15 5.73
N ALA A 122 -8.17 22.62 4.58
CA ALA A 122 -9.08 22.21 3.51
C ALA A 122 -10.03 21.08 3.94
N CYS A 123 -9.53 20.12 4.74
CA CYS A 123 -10.34 19.02 5.29
C CYS A 123 -11.42 19.55 6.26
N ASP A 124 -11.07 20.45 7.16
CA ASP A 124 -11.98 21.01 8.16
C ASP A 124 -13.05 21.91 7.54
N ASN A 125 -12.69 22.67 6.53
CA ASN A 125 -13.63 23.52 5.79
C ASN A 125 -14.71 22.76 5.02
N LEU A 126 -14.60 21.43 4.90
CA LEU A 126 -15.69 20.62 4.37
C LEU A 126 -16.96 20.71 5.21
N LEU A 127 -16.87 21.02 6.49
CA LEU A 127 -18.02 21.22 7.37
C LEU A 127 -18.86 22.43 6.94
N ASN A 128 -18.23 23.43 6.35
CA ASN A 128 -18.85 24.68 5.90
C ASN A 128 -19.44 24.59 4.47
N GLU A 129 -19.12 23.53 3.72
CA GLU A 129 -19.66 23.35 2.37
C GLU A 129 -21.17 23.02 2.39
N PRO A 130 -21.97 23.44 1.42
CA PRO A 130 -23.41 23.13 1.34
C PRO A 130 -23.65 21.60 1.28
N LEU A 131 -24.71 21.10 1.96
CA LEU A 131 -25.08 19.67 1.93
C LEU A 131 -25.38 19.15 0.53
N SER A 132 -25.82 20.00 -0.37
CA SER A 132 -26.04 19.68 -1.78
C SER A 132 -24.75 19.30 -2.53
N ARG A 133 -23.59 19.81 -2.08
CA ARG A 133 -22.28 19.53 -2.70
C ARG A 133 -21.53 18.37 -2.04
N VAL A 134 -21.61 18.26 -0.70
CA VAL A 134 -20.87 17.25 0.05
C VAL A 134 -21.78 16.57 1.05
N PRO A 135 -22.01 15.26 0.95
CA PRO A 135 -22.83 14.51 1.91
C PRO A 135 -22.30 14.65 3.35
N ARG A 136 -23.21 14.70 4.33
CA ARG A 136 -22.90 14.95 5.74
C ARG A 136 -21.79 14.05 6.29
N TYR A 137 -21.87 12.73 6.05
CA TYR A 137 -20.87 11.78 6.55
C TYR A 137 -19.50 11.95 5.91
N ARG A 138 -19.41 12.39 4.64
CA ARG A 138 -18.13 12.68 4.00
C ARG A 138 -17.40 13.82 4.67
N ARG A 139 -18.11 14.86 5.12
CA ARG A 139 -17.56 16.04 5.79
C ARG A 139 -16.89 15.68 7.10
N ILE A 140 -17.48 14.76 7.87
CA ILE A 140 -16.96 14.33 9.16
C ILE A 140 -15.91 13.20 9.01
N THR A 141 -16.06 12.35 7.99
CA THR A 141 -15.13 11.21 7.77
C THR A 141 -13.76 11.68 7.26
N ILE A 142 -13.71 12.61 6.31
CA ILE A 142 -12.46 13.03 5.66
C ILE A 142 -11.47 13.64 6.67
N PRO A 143 -11.83 14.61 7.52
CA PRO A 143 -10.91 15.18 8.49
C PRO A 143 -10.33 14.14 9.46
N VAL A 144 -11.17 13.22 9.94
CA VAL A 144 -10.75 12.18 10.89
C VAL A 144 -9.89 11.12 10.22
N PHE A 145 -10.29 10.66 9.03
CA PHE A 145 -9.57 9.63 8.28
C PHE A 145 -8.13 10.04 7.95
N PHE A 146 -7.93 11.27 7.45
CA PHE A 146 -6.59 11.72 7.10
C PHE A 146 -5.75 12.09 8.34
N ARG A 147 -6.36 12.57 9.43
CA ARG A 147 -5.65 12.74 10.70
C ARG A 147 -5.19 11.42 11.28
N LEU A 148 -6.01 10.37 11.17
CA LEU A 148 -5.59 9.04 11.57
C LEU A 148 -4.37 8.56 10.79
N LEU A 149 -4.36 8.71 9.45
CA LEU A 149 -3.19 8.35 8.63
C LEU A 149 -1.94 9.15 9.02
N TYR A 150 -2.10 10.45 9.26
CA TYR A 150 -1.01 11.36 9.65
C TYR A 150 -0.42 11.02 11.01
N SER A 151 -1.26 10.78 12.03
CA SER A 151 -0.85 10.62 13.42
C SER A 151 -0.41 9.20 13.79
N SER A 152 -0.81 8.19 13.01
CA SER A 152 -0.54 6.78 13.32
C SER A 152 0.39 6.09 12.32
N GLY A 153 0.58 6.66 11.13
CA GLY A 153 1.38 6.06 10.08
C GLY A 153 0.82 4.75 9.51
N ILE A 154 -0.42 4.34 9.82
CA ILE A 154 -1.02 3.13 9.25
C ILE A 154 -1.19 3.24 7.74
N ARG A 155 -1.23 2.11 7.04
CA ARG A 155 -1.45 2.11 5.59
C ARG A 155 -2.86 2.57 5.24
N THR A 156 -3.02 3.24 4.11
CA THR A 156 -4.35 3.67 3.61
C THR A 156 -5.33 2.50 3.47
N ASN A 157 -4.83 1.29 3.16
CA ASN A 157 -5.66 0.09 3.12
C ASN A 157 -6.09 -0.39 4.50
N GLU A 158 -5.24 -0.26 5.51
CA GLU A 158 -5.54 -0.62 6.89
C GLU A 158 -6.62 0.31 7.43
N ALA A 159 -6.47 1.62 7.27
CA ALA A 159 -7.48 2.58 7.70
C ALA A 159 -8.85 2.37 7.05
N ARG A 160 -8.91 2.15 5.73
CA ARG A 160 -10.20 1.98 5.02
C ARG A 160 -10.90 0.64 5.29
N LEU A 161 -10.16 -0.38 5.75
CA LEU A 161 -10.67 -1.71 6.11
C LEU A 161 -10.84 -1.89 7.61
N LEU A 162 -10.49 -0.85 8.41
CA LEU A 162 -10.57 -0.88 9.87
C LEU A 162 -12.02 -1.15 10.31
N ARG A 163 -12.22 -2.18 11.10
CA ARG A 163 -13.52 -2.56 11.64
C ARG A 163 -13.77 -1.91 12.99
N VAL A 164 -15.02 -1.83 13.39
CA VAL A 164 -15.39 -1.31 14.71
C VAL A 164 -14.82 -2.19 15.83
N GLU A 165 -14.83 -3.51 15.64
CA GLU A 165 -14.29 -4.49 16.59
C GLU A 165 -12.77 -4.42 16.76
N ASP A 166 -12.07 -3.80 15.80
CA ASP A 166 -10.61 -3.63 15.80
C ASP A 166 -10.17 -2.31 16.49
N VAL A 167 -11.12 -1.52 17.00
CA VAL A 167 -10.86 -0.20 17.60
C VAL A 167 -11.28 -0.18 19.05
N ASP A 168 -10.31 -0.18 19.97
CA ASP A 168 -10.56 0.06 21.39
C ASP A 168 -10.44 1.55 21.69
N LEU A 169 -11.59 2.23 21.73
CA LEU A 169 -11.67 3.65 22.08
C LEU A 169 -11.49 3.94 23.57
N ASN A 170 -11.45 2.93 24.45
CA ASN A 170 -11.16 3.14 25.86
C ASN A 170 -9.66 3.21 26.11
N GLN A 171 -8.92 2.29 25.51
CA GLN A 171 -7.47 2.21 25.64
C GLN A 171 -6.71 2.98 24.54
N GLY A 172 -7.39 3.42 23.48
CA GLY A 172 -6.75 4.08 22.33
C GLY A 172 -5.90 3.14 21.50
N ILE A 173 -6.33 1.88 21.33
CA ILE A 173 -5.57 0.85 20.61
C ILE A 173 -6.33 0.45 19.35
N LEU A 174 -5.58 0.35 18.23
CA LEU A 174 -6.04 -0.25 16.97
C LEU A 174 -5.41 -1.63 16.80
N ASP A 175 -6.22 -2.66 16.57
CA ASP A 175 -5.78 -3.99 16.16
C ASP A 175 -5.80 -4.10 14.64
N ILE A 176 -4.66 -3.94 13.98
CA ILE A 176 -4.56 -3.98 12.52
C ILE A 176 -4.43 -5.43 12.05
N ARG A 177 -5.55 -6.10 11.80
CA ARG A 177 -5.61 -7.51 11.38
C ARG A 177 -5.41 -7.71 9.87
N TYR A 178 -5.89 -6.78 9.07
CA TYR A 178 -5.91 -6.89 7.59
C TYR A 178 -4.77 -6.09 6.95
N SER A 179 -3.54 -6.56 7.13
CA SER A 179 -2.33 -5.94 6.59
C SER A 179 -1.77 -6.70 5.38
N LYS A 180 -0.96 -6.03 4.56
CA LYS A 180 -0.22 -6.66 3.48
C LYS A 180 0.83 -7.63 4.07
N GLY A 181 0.74 -8.91 3.72
CA GLY A 181 1.65 -9.95 4.22
C GLY A 181 1.20 -10.60 5.53
N HIS A 182 -0.09 -10.44 5.91
CA HIS A 182 -0.71 -11.06 7.10
C HIS A 182 -0.05 -10.70 8.45
N ALA A 183 0.74 -9.62 8.50
CA ALA A 183 1.35 -9.15 9.74
C ALA A 183 0.35 -8.32 10.55
N GLN A 184 -0.33 -8.98 11.50
CA GLN A 184 -1.13 -8.30 12.52
C GLN A 184 -0.21 -7.45 13.39
N HIS A 185 -0.65 -6.24 13.75
CA HIS A 185 0.09 -5.36 14.65
C HIS A 185 -0.86 -4.39 15.35
N TYR A 186 -0.41 -3.90 16.50
CA TYR A 186 -1.15 -2.92 17.29
C TYR A 186 -0.58 -1.52 17.07
N VAL A 187 -1.48 -0.54 17.08
CA VAL A 187 -1.13 0.88 17.01
C VAL A 187 -1.78 1.59 18.19
N VAL A 188 -0.97 2.28 18.98
CA VAL A 188 -1.45 3.12 20.09
C VAL A 188 -1.69 4.52 19.56
N LEU A 189 -2.86 5.05 19.81
CA LEU A 189 -3.25 6.39 19.40
C LEU A 189 -2.77 7.43 20.43
N HIS A 190 -2.34 8.57 19.94
CA HIS A 190 -2.16 9.74 20.80
C HIS A 190 -3.53 10.22 21.35
N ASN A 191 -3.58 10.74 22.57
CA ASN A 191 -4.82 11.15 23.23
C ASN A 191 -5.69 12.08 22.36
N SER A 192 -5.08 13.07 21.70
CA SER A 192 -5.82 14.00 20.83
C SER A 192 -6.47 13.29 19.62
N MET A 193 -5.85 12.23 19.08
CA MET A 193 -6.45 11.46 18.00
C MET A 193 -7.55 10.54 18.53
N LEU A 194 -7.36 9.99 19.73
CA LEU A 194 -8.38 9.18 20.42
C LEU A 194 -9.65 10.00 20.65
N ASP A 195 -9.53 11.22 21.12
CA ASP A 195 -10.68 12.11 21.37
C ASP A 195 -11.45 12.40 20.07
N ILE A 196 -10.74 12.73 18.99
CA ILE A 196 -11.33 12.91 17.64
C ILE A 196 -12.05 11.64 17.17
N MET A 197 -11.48 10.47 17.42
CA MET A 197 -12.11 9.20 17.02
C MET A 197 -13.34 8.87 17.87
N LYS A 198 -13.35 9.20 19.17
CA LYS A 198 -14.53 9.08 20.03
C LYS A 198 -15.68 9.98 19.55
N GLU A 199 -15.40 11.24 19.27
CA GLU A 199 -16.38 12.18 18.72
C GLU A 199 -16.94 11.70 17.39
N TYR A 200 -16.06 11.25 16.49
CA TYR A 200 -16.45 10.68 15.21
C TYR A 200 -17.38 9.46 15.39
N ASP A 201 -16.99 8.51 16.26
CA ASP A 201 -17.77 7.31 16.54
C ASP A 201 -19.16 7.67 17.08
N ALA A 202 -19.26 8.59 18.01
CA ALA A 202 -20.53 9.05 18.59
C ALA A 202 -21.47 9.65 17.55
N VAL A 203 -20.96 10.39 16.55
CA VAL A 203 -21.73 10.96 15.48
C VAL A 203 -22.16 9.92 14.45
N ILE A 204 -21.23 9.05 14.02
CA ILE A 204 -21.50 8.04 13.00
C ILE A 204 -22.44 6.95 13.55
N ARG A 205 -22.32 6.58 14.81
CA ARG A 205 -23.16 5.57 15.47
C ARG A 205 -24.66 5.98 15.45
N LYS A 206 -24.98 7.27 15.48
CA LYS A 206 -26.36 7.76 15.33
C LYS A 206 -26.97 7.43 13.96
N GLN A 207 -26.16 7.27 12.94
CA GLN A 207 -26.61 6.99 11.56
C GLN A 207 -26.45 5.51 11.17
N TYR A 208 -25.45 4.84 11.72
CA TYR A 208 -25.14 3.44 11.44
C TYR A 208 -25.05 2.69 12.78
N LEU A 209 -26.20 2.26 13.33
CA LEU A 209 -26.31 1.60 14.62
C LEU A 209 -25.50 0.29 14.70
N ALA A 210 -25.52 -0.47 13.62
CA ALA A 210 -24.79 -1.74 13.51
C ALA A 210 -23.89 -1.67 12.25
N ARG A 211 -22.71 -1.07 12.37
CA ARG A 211 -21.74 -1.01 11.27
C ARG A 211 -20.58 -1.96 11.48
N THR A 212 -20.09 -2.50 10.39
CA THR A 212 -18.89 -3.36 10.36
C THR A 212 -17.61 -2.53 10.31
N TYR A 213 -17.57 -1.50 9.46
CA TYR A 213 -16.38 -0.68 9.25
C TYR A 213 -16.40 0.57 10.12
N PHE A 214 -15.25 0.92 10.70
CA PHE A 214 -15.13 2.12 11.52
C PHE A 214 -15.42 3.37 10.68
N PHE A 215 -14.89 3.41 9.43
CA PHE A 215 -15.21 4.42 8.43
C PHE A 215 -16.13 3.83 7.35
N PRO A 216 -17.45 3.80 7.58
CA PRO A 216 -18.38 3.15 6.66
C PRO A 216 -18.58 3.96 5.38
N ALA A 217 -18.60 3.28 4.25
CA ALA A 217 -19.15 3.80 3.00
C ALA A 217 -20.66 3.47 2.93
N ARG A 218 -21.32 3.89 1.84
CA ARG A 218 -22.75 3.62 1.64
C ARG A 218 -23.06 2.12 1.74
N GLY A 219 -24.07 1.75 2.50
CA GLY A 219 -24.50 0.35 2.70
C GLY A 219 -23.53 -0.48 3.54
N ASP A 220 -22.87 0.14 4.50
CA ASP A 220 -21.87 -0.46 5.39
C ASP A 220 -20.74 -1.19 4.63
N ALA A 221 -20.37 -0.68 3.46
CA ALA A 221 -19.20 -1.13 2.74
C ALA A 221 -17.95 -0.35 3.20
N PHE A 222 -16.77 -0.85 2.86
CA PHE A 222 -15.52 -0.10 3.04
C PHE A 222 -15.28 0.88 1.88
N HIS A 223 -14.57 1.97 2.14
CA HIS A 223 -14.16 2.91 1.11
C HIS A 223 -13.18 2.29 0.11
N THR A 224 -13.29 2.64 -1.18
CA THR A 224 -12.37 2.17 -2.23
C THR A 224 -11.02 2.89 -2.15
N ARG A 225 -9.96 2.31 -2.75
CA ARG A 225 -8.66 3.01 -2.90
C ARG A 225 -8.81 4.32 -3.67
N LYS A 226 -9.67 4.32 -4.68
CA LYS A 226 -9.97 5.52 -5.47
C LYS A 226 -10.59 6.62 -4.61
N TRP A 227 -11.48 6.26 -3.66
CA TRP A 227 -12.05 7.22 -2.72
C TRP A 227 -10.96 7.94 -1.92
N VAL A 228 -10.00 7.20 -1.36
CA VAL A 228 -8.87 7.79 -0.61
C VAL A 228 -8.07 8.75 -1.48
N GLN A 229 -7.66 8.30 -2.67
CA GLN A 229 -6.88 9.11 -3.60
C GLN A 229 -7.62 10.37 -4.05
N THR A 230 -8.89 10.22 -4.44
CA THR A 230 -9.69 11.35 -4.93
C THR A 230 -9.92 12.39 -3.82
N ASN A 231 -10.23 11.95 -2.59
CA ASN A 231 -10.46 12.89 -1.49
C ASN A 231 -9.16 13.56 -1.06
N PHE A 232 -8.04 12.83 -0.98
CA PHE A 232 -6.74 13.43 -0.70
C PHE A 232 -6.42 14.52 -1.73
N ARG A 233 -6.48 14.21 -3.02
CA ARG A 233 -6.20 15.19 -4.09
C ARG A 233 -7.11 16.39 -4.04
N GLN A 234 -8.41 16.19 -3.84
CA GLN A 234 -9.38 17.29 -3.74
C GLN A 234 -9.09 18.25 -2.59
N MET A 235 -8.60 17.74 -1.44
CA MET A 235 -8.24 18.60 -0.30
C MET A 235 -6.86 19.22 -0.50
N TRP A 236 -5.91 18.46 -1.02
CA TRP A 236 -4.54 18.91 -1.25
C TRP A 236 -4.47 20.02 -2.30
N ASP A 237 -5.08 19.82 -3.45
CA ASP A 237 -5.00 20.74 -4.61
C ASP A 237 -5.73 22.06 -4.38
N LYS A 238 -6.48 22.23 -3.28
CA LYS A 238 -7.12 23.51 -2.95
C LYS A 238 -6.11 24.61 -2.60
N TYR A 239 -5.05 24.25 -1.92
CA TYR A 239 -4.09 25.22 -1.34
C TYR A 239 -2.62 24.84 -1.51
N ASN A 240 -2.32 23.68 -2.12
CA ASN A 240 -0.96 23.22 -2.36
C ASN A 240 -0.77 22.93 -3.86
N SER A 241 0.43 23.20 -4.38
CA SER A 241 0.75 23.01 -5.80
C SER A 241 1.61 21.77 -6.10
N ALA A 242 2.39 21.32 -5.11
CA ALA A 242 3.24 20.15 -5.28
C ALA A 242 2.42 18.88 -5.46
N TYR A 243 2.95 17.89 -6.18
CA TYR A 243 2.30 16.58 -6.26
C TYR A 243 2.54 15.78 -5.00
N ALA A 244 1.46 15.35 -4.36
CA ALA A 244 1.51 14.48 -3.21
C ALA A 244 0.37 13.44 -3.22
N THR A 245 0.51 12.39 -2.45
CA THR A 245 -0.48 11.31 -2.28
C THR A 245 -0.75 11.03 -0.80
N ALA A 246 -1.90 10.42 -0.50
CA ALA A 246 -2.23 10.03 0.88
C ALA A 246 -1.23 9.06 1.51
N TYR A 247 -0.47 8.30 0.70
CA TYR A 247 0.52 7.35 1.21
C TYR A 247 1.74 8.06 1.81
N GLU A 248 2.02 9.28 1.38
CA GLU A 248 3.14 10.07 1.89
C GLU A 248 2.92 10.58 3.31
N LEU A 249 1.68 10.64 3.80
CA LEU A 249 1.41 10.87 5.22
C LEU A 249 2.09 9.82 6.12
N ARG A 250 2.16 8.57 5.64
CA ARG A 250 2.88 7.51 6.34
C ARG A 250 4.40 7.69 6.27
N HIS A 251 4.92 8.16 5.12
CA HIS A 251 6.35 8.51 5.02
C HIS A 251 6.69 9.64 5.98
N HIS A 252 5.86 10.67 6.02
CA HIS A 252 6.02 11.79 6.94
C HIS A 252 6.00 11.33 8.41
N TYR A 253 5.02 10.49 8.81
CA TYR A 253 4.98 9.92 10.15
C TYR A 253 6.29 9.23 10.52
N ALA A 254 6.84 8.41 9.64
CA ALA A 254 8.08 7.68 9.92
C ALA A 254 9.29 8.63 10.03
N THR A 255 9.43 9.59 9.11
CA THR A 255 10.55 10.55 9.12
C THR A 255 10.49 11.49 10.32
N GLU A 256 9.30 11.97 10.70
CA GLU A 256 9.13 12.81 11.89
C GLU A 256 9.46 12.08 13.20
N ASN A 257 9.06 10.81 13.32
CA ASN A 257 9.45 10.03 14.48
C ASN A 257 10.96 9.83 14.56
N ILE A 258 11.62 9.53 13.43
CA ILE A 258 13.08 9.38 13.38
C ILE A 258 13.79 10.71 13.72
N ASN A 259 13.32 11.83 13.16
CA ASN A 259 13.90 13.16 13.42
C ASN A 259 13.85 13.53 14.92
N ARG A 260 12.78 13.14 15.62
CA ARG A 260 12.62 13.44 17.06
C ARG A 260 13.48 12.60 17.98
N TRP A 261 14.08 11.52 17.49
CA TRP A 261 14.86 10.61 18.36
C TRP A 261 16.28 11.13 18.69
N THR A 262 16.74 12.16 18.01
CA THR A 262 18.09 12.71 18.17
C THR A 262 18.36 13.28 19.56
N ASP A 263 17.32 13.67 20.31
CA ASP A 263 17.44 14.40 21.57
C ASP A 263 17.09 13.57 22.82
N GLU A 264 16.64 12.31 22.67
CA GLU A 264 16.13 11.53 23.79
C GLU A 264 16.97 10.27 24.04
N GLY A 265 17.96 10.25 24.85
CA GLY A 265 18.86 9.20 25.39
C GLY A 265 18.47 7.71 25.38
N PHE A 266 17.42 7.28 24.67
CA PHE A 266 17.06 5.87 24.44
C PHE A 266 17.82 5.29 23.26
N GLY A 267 18.22 4.04 23.35
CA GLY A 267 18.91 3.32 22.29
C GLY A 267 18.13 3.35 20.97
N PHE A 268 18.75 3.88 19.92
CA PHE A 268 18.20 4.08 18.59
C PHE A 268 17.59 2.80 17.98
N ASP A 269 18.23 1.66 18.21
CA ASP A 269 17.75 0.36 17.69
C ASP A 269 16.42 -0.07 18.33
N ALA A 270 16.21 0.22 19.61
CA ALA A 270 14.94 -0.08 20.28
C ALA A 270 13.79 0.76 19.68
N LYS A 271 14.02 2.06 19.50
CA LYS A 271 13.03 2.97 18.88
C LYS A 271 12.71 2.57 17.44
N LEU A 272 13.73 2.17 16.66
CA LEU A 272 13.55 1.65 15.32
C LEU A 272 12.69 0.40 15.29
N LEU A 273 12.94 -0.53 16.22
CA LEU A 273 12.15 -1.75 16.34
C LEU A 273 10.67 -1.44 16.67
N TYR A 274 10.42 -0.50 17.59
CA TYR A 274 9.06 -0.07 17.92
C TYR A 274 8.36 0.59 16.72
N LEU A 275 9.04 1.49 16.01
CA LEU A 275 8.49 2.10 14.79
C LEU A 275 8.20 1.03 13.72
N SER A 276 9.12 0.09 13.53
CA SER A 276 8.95 -1.02 12.59
C SER A 276 7.71 -1.85 12.91
N LYS A 277 7.51 -2.18 14.18
CA LYS A 277 6.34 -2.95 14.64
C LYS A 277 5.04 -2.16 14.51
N SER A 278 5.01 -0.90 14.95
CA SER A 278 3.81 -0.04 14.85
C SER A 278 3.41 0.22 13.40
N MET A 279 4.37 0.29 12.49
CA MET A 279 4.11 0.39 11.06
C MET A 279 3.77 -0.96 10.39
N GLY A 280 3.83 -2.07 11.11
CA GLY A 280 3.58 -3.42 10.55
C GLY A 280 4.56 -3.79 9.44
N HIS A 281 5.86 -3.53 9.64
CA HIS A 281 6.91 -4.01 8.75
C HIS A 281 7.33 -5.42 9.16
N SER A 282 7.34 -6.36 8.21
CA SER A 282 7.79 -7.73 8.43
C SER A 282 9.32 -7.86 8.51
N ILE A 283 10.05 -6.90 7.94
CA ILE A 283 11.52 -6.82 7.96
C ILE A 283 11.96 -5.40 8.28
N LEU A 284 13.04 -5.28 9.03
CA LEU A 284 13.57 -4.02 9.55
C LEU A 284 14.08 -3.09 8.44
N GLU A 285 14.60 -3.65 7.33
CA GLU A 285 15.04 -2.92 6.13
C GLU A 285 13.94 -2.01 5.57
N SER A 286 12.67 -2.41 5.70
CA SER A 286 11.54 -1.58 5.28
C SER A 286 11.43 -0.29 6.09
N THR A 287 11.94 -0.28 7.34
CA THR A 287 11.99 0.91 8.19
C THR A 287 13.30 1.67 7.96
N ARG A 288 14.41 0.98 7.74
CA ARG A 288 15.71 1.59 7.40
C ARG A 288 15.66 2.45 6.14
N TYR A 289 14.75 2.13 5.19
CA TYR A 289 14.51 2.99 4.02
C TYR A 289 14.27 4.46 4.40
N TYR A 290 13.60 4.72 5.53
CA TYR A 290 13.31 6.08 5.97
C TYR A 290 14.54 6.85 6.42
N TYR A 291 15.63 6.20 6.80
CA TYR A 291 16.91 6.86 7.14
C TYR A 291 17.51 7.58 5.95
N SER A 292 17.40 7.02 4.76
CA SER A 292 17.87 7.67 3.54
C SER A 292 17.08 8.93 3.18
N LEU A 293 15.94 9.16 3.84
CA LEU A 293 15.08 10.31 3.63
C LEU A 293 15.28 11.42 4.68
N VAL A 294 16.09 11.16 5.72
CA VAL A 294 16.36 12.12 6.82
C VAL A 294 17.74 12.75 6.64
N PRO A 295 17.85 14.02 6.18
CA PRO A 295 19.12 14.65 5.84
C PRO A 295 20.10 14.77 7.02
N GLY A 296 19.60 14.94 8.25
CA GLY A 296 20.43 15.10 9.45
C GLY A 296 21.05 13.81 10.00
N LEU A 297 20.50 12.65 9.60
CA LEU A 297 20.89 11.38 10.21
C LEU A 297 22.29 10.89 9.78
N ALA A 298 22.71 11.23 8.57
CA ALA A 298 24.05 10.87 8.06
C ALA A 298 25.19 11.50 8.91
N GLY A 299 24.98 12.72 9.39
CA GLY A 299 25.91 13.38 10.33
C GLY A 299 25.97 12.68 11.68
N ILE A 300 24.80 12.37 12.25
CA ILE A 300 24.69 11.73 13.56
C ILE A 300 25.25 10.29 13.54
N LEU A 301 24.98 9.52 12.49
CA LEU A 301 25.55 8.19 12.32
C LEU A 301 27.08 8.25 12.18
N LYS A 302 27.59 9.24 11.46
CA LYS A 302 29.04 9.46 11.33
C LYS A 302 29.69 9.79 12.67
N ASP A 303 29.04 10.58 13.51
CA ASP A 303 29.52 10.96 14.84
C ASP A 303 29.42 9.80 15.83
N LEU A 304 28.37 8.97 15.77
CA LEU A 304 28.17 7.81 16.65
C LEU A 304 29.00 6.58 16.27
N THR A 305 29.36 6.42 15.00
CA THR A 305 30.11 5.24 14.52
C THR A 305 31.61 5.46 14.44
N GLY A 306 32.11 6.67 14.77
CA GLY A 306 33.53 6.93 15.06
C GLY A 306 34.54 6.32 14.07
N GLY A 307 34.30 6.39 12.78
CA GLY A 307 35.22 5.89 11.75
C GLY A 307 34.99 4.46 11.27
N THR A 308 34.22 3.65 11.99
CA THR A 308 33.90 2.25 11.57
C THR A 308 32.88 2.16 10.45
N PHE A 309 32.27 3.26 10.03
CA PHE A 309 31.28 3.24 8.95
C PHE A 309 31.88 2.89 7.57
N ASN A 310 33.16 3.21 7.36
CA ASN A 310 33.88 2.83 6.13
C ASN A 310 34.22 1.34 6.05
N GLU A 311 34.25 0.63 7.19
CA GLU A 311 34.51 -0.82 7.23
C GLU A 311 33.24 -1.66 6.93
N ILE A 312 32.05 -1.04 6.99
CA ILE A 312 30.76 -1.72 6.77
C ILE A 312 30.24 -1.53 5.34
N ILE A 313 30.78 -0.57 4.59
CA ILE A 313 30.48 -0.41 3.17
C ILE A 313 31.51 -1.24 2.40
N PRO A 314 31.14 -2.34 1.71
CA PRO A 314 32.04 -3.01 0.79
C PRO A 314 32.53 -1.98 -0.22
N GLU A 315 33.84 -1.83 -0.37
CA GLU A 315 34.41 -1.13 -1.51
C GLU A 315 33.82 -1.76 -2.78
N VAL A 316 33.11 -0.96 -3.55
CA VAL A 316 32.71 -1.38 -4.89
C VAL A 316 33.98 -1.25 -5.72
N ASP A 317 34.65 -2.39 -5.97
CA ASP A 317 35.76 -2.44 -6.90
C ASP A 317 35.27 -1.86 -8.25
N ASP A 318 35.84 -0.71 -8.64
CA ASP A 318 35.70 -0.11 -9.98
C ASP A 318 36.54 -0.93 -10.99
N GLU A 319 36.30 -2.23 -11.07
CA GLU A 319 36.85 -3.06 -12.14
C GLU A 319 35.70 -3.49 -13.06
N GLU A 320 35.46 -2.64 -14.05
CA GLU A 320 35.12 -3.00 -15.42
C GLU A 320 35.05 -1.74 -16.30
N SER A 321 36.24 -1.16 -16.51
CA SER A 321 36.52 -0.36 -17.71
C SER A 321 37.50 -1.16 -18.56
N ASN A 322 36.96 -2.02 -19.43
CA ASN A 322 37.58 -2.40 -20.72
C ASN A 322 36.56 -3.12 -21.59
#